data_06b6cdddb7500e81f5cf7dc8c3927327
#
_entry.id   06b6cdddb7500e81f5cf7dc8c3927327
#
_cell.length_a   1.000
_cell.length_b   1.000
_cell.length_c   1.000
_cell.angle_alpha   90.00
_cell.angle_beta   90.00
_cell.angle_gamma   90.00
#
_symmetry.space_group_name_H-M   'P 1'
#
loop_
_entity.id
_entity.type
_entity.pdbx_description
1 polymer ?
#
loop_
_entity_poly.entity_id
_entity_poly.type
_entity_poly.pdbx_seq_one_letter_code
_entity_poly.pdbx_strand_id
1 'polypeptide(L)'
;MENKSGENKDNRDNWFENAEDGVEQELFADVEEAAEPKEDEAENLAFDDHAEQEKTEETKALQEDDDRELQETPKEKKKWMLLGMVAIFVIALTAFLFSDRFYNMIRGRSSYVLQKMEQTVAFAEGNTSVLVAEDYLLRCSQDGLQALDEKGKVIWDVPFTMSSPYMLKAGNYISVADRLGTSVMLIKNGVVETEIDAENQILLQCVNEQGASVAVLDGGESHDVKLYSSDGEVLMQRHTYADKDGIPVAIALNADGSRMATAYIHYTGTKIQSIVTVFDLTESGSALVDRIVGSVAFEDCVIADLKFDGELCFFAGSDRFGAVEANRTCEIVWEKQLEYQMETLILSDDYFAVRYGEGMAGTVAAAENNVVVYNYNGKVLCSESLEGATYLDAWGDTVIYGAGRSYYGISPNGSPKWQFDAVEDYSRLVAFESGDTVAAVRNGEIGYFKVSIKGATEAENE
;
A
#
# COMPACT_ATOMS: atom_id res chain seq x y z
N MET A 1 -40.87 -61.27 1.58
CA MET A 1 -41.33 -60.02 0.97
C MET A 1 -40.12 -59.12 0.85
N GLU A 2 -39.56 -59.08 -0.34
CA GLU A 2 -38.34 -58.36 -0.70
C GLU A 2 -38.60 -56.88 -0.74
N ASN A 3 -37.68 -56.12 -0.17
CA ASN A 3 -37.64 -54.68 -0.35
C ASN A 3 -36.32 -54.33 -1.04
N LYS A 4 -36.41 -53.91 -2.29
CA LYS A 4 -35.33 -53.38 -3.11
C LYS A 4 -35.03 -51.95 -2.67
N SER A 5 -33.84 -51.71 -2.11
CA SER A 5 -33.25 -50.40 -2.00
C SER A 5 -32.49 -50.06 -3.29
N GLY A 6 -32.96 -49.05 -4.02
CA GLY A 6 -32.24 -48.51 -5.17
C GLY A 6 -31.07 -47.62 -4.71
N GLU A 7 -29.89 -47.96 -5.15
CA GLU A 7 -28.70 -47.15 -5.06
C GLU A 7 -28.82 -45.95 -6.05
N ASN A 8 -28.86 -44.75 -5.49
CA ASN A 8 -28.67 -43.52 -6.22
C ASN A 8 -27.17 -43.21 -6.17
N LYS A 9 -26.44 -43.49 -7.22
CA LYS A 9 -25.04 -43.12 -7.37
C LYS A 9 -24.99 -41.61 -7.61
N ASP A 10 -24.44 -40.91 -6.65
CA ASP A 10 -24.09 -39.48 -6.69
C ASP A 10 -22.98 -39.27 -7.74
N ASN A 11 -23.30 -38.49 -8.75
CA ASN A 11 -22.45 -38.20 -9.88
C ASN A 11 -21.74 -36.88 -9.61
N ARG A 12 -20.80 -36.84 -8.63
CA ARG A 12 -20.08 -35.63 -8.19
C ARG A 12 -18.54 -35.67 -8.30
N ASP A 13 -18.02 -36.76 -8.88
CA ASP A 13 -16.54 -36.94 -8.86
C ASP A 13 -15.83 -36.60 -10.18
N ASN A 14 -16.36 -35.70 -11.04
CA ASN A 14 -15.76 -35.46 -12.36
C ASN A 14 -15.62 -33.99 -12.73
N TRP A 15 -15.25 -33.10 -11.80
CA TRP A 15 -15.05 -31.66 -12.15
C TRP A 15 -13.57 -31.26 -12.23
N PHE A 16 -12.63 -32.07 -11.77
CA PHE A 16 -11.21 -31.72 -11.78
C PHE A 16 -10.34 -32.52 -12.79
N GLU A 17 -10.87 -33.57 -13.45
CA GLU A 17 -10.08 -34.35 -14.42
C GLU A 17 -10.18 -33.87 -15.88
N ASN A 18 -11.02 -32.89 -16.20
CA ASN A 18 -11.21 -32.39 -17.58
C ASN A 18 -10.63 -30.99 -17.87
N ALA A 19 -9.83 -30.41 -16.98
CA ALA A 19 -9.21 -29.11 -17.20
C ALA A 19 -7.76 -29.17 -17.73
N GLU A 20 -7.13 -30.32 -17.74
CA GLU A 20 -5.71 -30.45 -18.15
C GLU A 20 -5.49 -30.95 -19.60
N ASP A 21 -6.49 -31.46 -20.30
CA ASP A 21 -6.30 -32.06 -21.63
C ASP A 21 -6.86 -31.28 -22.83
N GLY A 22 -7.18 -30.01 -22.67
CA GLY A 22 -7.87 -29.21 -23.71
C GLY A 22 -7.20 -27.96 -24.28
N VAL A 23 -6.03 -27.55 -23.81
CA VAL A 23 -5.46 -26.24 -24.18
C VAL A 23 -4.08 -26.29 -24.87
N GLU A 24 -3.49 -27.45 -25.11
CA GLU A 24 -2.14 -27.56 -25.69
C GLU A 24 -2.07 -27.89 -27.19
N GLN A 25 -3.12 -27.82 -27.99
CA GLN A 25 -3.00 -28.19 -29.42
C GLN A 25 -3.55 -27.24 -30.48
N GLU A 26 -3.84 -25.98 -30.22
CA GLU A 26 -4.28 -25.07 -31.29
C GLU A 26 -3.64 -23.66 -31.30
N LEU A 27 -2.36 -23.50 -30.99
CA LEU A 27 -1.72 -22.18 -31.15
C LEU A 27 -0.29 -22.23 -31.72
N PHE A 28 0.01 -23.18 -32.61
CA PHE A 28 1.20 -23.11 -33.48
C PHE A 28 0.88 -23.57 -34.90
N ALA A 29 0.20 -22.76 -35.65
CA ALA A 29 0.20 -22.76 -37.10
C ALA A 29 -0.02 -21.33 -37.59
N ASP A 30 0.85 -20.90 -38.51
CA ASP A 30 0.79 -19.70 -39.32
C ASP A 30 1.39 -18.40 -38.76
N VAL A 31 2.73 -18.33 -38.74
CA VAL A 31 3.45 -17.15 -39.19
C VAL A 31 4.57 -17.60 -40.13
N GLU A 32 4.26 -17.71 -41.39
CA GLU A 32 5.22 -17.73 -42.51
C GLU A 32 5.65 -16.30 -42.82
N GLU A 33 6.95 -16.07 -42.73
CA GLU A 33 7.84 -15.50 -43.73
C GLU A 33 7.34 -14.29 -44.55
N ALA A 34 7.75 -13.09 -44.18
CA ALA A 34 7.76 -11.93 -45.06
C ALA A 34 9.20 -11.49 -45.30
N ALA A 35 9.58 -11.66 -46.56
CA ALA A 35 10.86 -11.52 -47.17
C ALA A 35 11.48 -10.11 -47.17
N GLU A 36 12.82 -10.09 -47.19
CA GLU A 36 13.68 -8.94 -47.54
C GLU A 36 13.41 -8.42 -48.94
N PRO A 37 13.52 -7.10 -49.20
CA PRO A 37 13.57 -6.58 -50.56
C PRO A 37 15.02 -6.56 -51.10
N LYS A 38 15.17 -7.21 -52.26
CA LYS A 38 16.34 -7.26 -53.08
C LYS A 38 16.58 -5.91 -53.78
N GLU A 39 17.88 -5.55 -53.91
CA GLU A 39 18.44 -4.64 -54.92
C GLU A 39 18.19 -5.19 -56.34
N ASP A 40 17.71 -4.33 -57.23
CA ASP A 40 17.90 -4.49 -58.68
C ASP A 40 17.89 -3.11 -59.37
N GLU A 41 19.05 -2.71 -59.84
CA GLU A 41 19.45 -2.58 -61.22
C GLU A 41 18.97 -1.33 -61.99
N ALA A 42 20.00 -0.68 -62.43
CA ALA A 42 20.04 0.47 -63.34
C ALA A 42 19.37 0.18 -64.69
N GLU A 43 18.68 1.15 -65.24
CA GLU A 43 18.48 1.28 -66.65
C GLU A 43 18.70 2.74 -67.13
N ASN A 44 19.68 2.86 -68.00
CA ASN A 44 20.03 4.01 -68.80
C ASN A 44 18.88 4.48 -69.69
N LEU A 45 18.65 5.77 -69.79
CA LEU A 45 18.18 6.41 -71.00
C LEU A 45 18.88 7.77 -71.20
N ALA A 46 19.70 7.81 -72.25
CA ALA A 46 20.28 9.00 -72.77
C ALA A 46 19.23 9.83 -73.56
N PHE A 47 19.35 11.12 -73.46
CA PHE A 47 18.94 12.18 -74.42
C PHE A 47 19.09 13.52 -73.71
N ASP A 48 19.65 14.56 -74.12
CA ASP A 48 20.03 15.15 -75.42
C ASP A 48 20.91 16.38 -75.10
N ASP A 49 21.89 16.49 -75.90
CA ASP A 49 22.92 17.53 -75.88
C ASP A 49 22.37 18.76 -76.61
N HIS A 50 21.92 19.83 -75.92
CA HIS A 50 21.81 21.20 -76.47
C HIS A 50 21.20 22.17 -75.44
N ALA A 51 21.95 22.55 -74.37
CA ALA A 51 21.69 23.74 -73.63
C ALA A 51 22.85 24.14 -72.68
N GLU A 52 24.07 24.01 -73.23
CA GLU A 52 25.27 24.55 -72.60
C GLU A 52 25.80 25.72 -73.43
N GLN A 53 25.26 26.94 -73.15
CA GLN A 53 26.02 28.18 -73.41
C GLN A 53 25.43 29.46 -72.77
N GLU A 54 24.34 29.41 -72.03
CA GLU A 54 23.79 30.63 -71.45
C GLU A 54 23.73 30.67 -69.87
N LYS A 55 24.35 29.71 -69.22
CA LYS A 55 24.38 29.68 -67.74
C LYS A 55 25.72 29.91 -67.07
N THR A 56 26.77 30.31 -67.88
CA THR A 56 28.13 30.44 -67.34
C THR A 56 28.48 31.82 -66.81
N GLU A 57 27.67 32.84 -67.07
CA GLU A 57 27.91 34.21 -66.52
C GLU A 57 27.10 34.57 -65.26
N GLU A 58 25.96 33.96 -65.06
CA GLU A 58 25.18 34.20 -63.81
C GLU A 58 25.69 33.43 -62.60
N THR A 59 26.40 32.31 -62.78
CA THR A 59 26.94 31.50 -61.70
C THR A 59 28.24 32.02 -61.09
N LYS A 60 28.96 32.93 -61.85
CA LYS A 60 30.16 33.56 -61.29
C LYS A 60 29.89 34.78 -60.40
N ALA A 61 28.74 35.40 -60.55
CA ALA A 61 28.34 36.55 -59.69
C ALA A 61 27.72 36.13 -58.36
N LEU A 62 27.26 34.86 -58.22
CA LEU A 62 26.67 34.31 -56.96
C LEU A 62 27.67 33.52 -56.11
N GLN A 63 28.89 33.30 -56.60
CA GLN A 63 29.91 32.52 -55.90
C GLN A 63 30.96 33.37 -55.17
N GLU A 64 30.91 34.70 -55.30
CA GLU A 64 31.80 35.62 -54.58
C GLU A 64 31.26 36.18 -53.29
N ASP A 65 29.98 35.87 -52.91
CA ASP A 65 29.37 36.42 -51.70
C ASP A 65 29.17 35.38 -50.57
N ASP A 66 29.55 34.09 -50.75
CA ASP A 66 29.35 33.03 -49.78
C ASP A 66 30.63 32.58 -49.02
N ASP A 67 31.77 33.17 -49.29
CA ASP A 67 33.04 32.95 -48.58
C ASP A 67 33.36 34.04 -47.56
N ARG A 68 32.33 34.72 -47.00
CA ARG A 68 32.48 35.38 -45.69
C ARG A 68 32.33 34.35 -44.62
N GLU A 69 33.36 33.54 -44.38
CA GLU A 69 33.57 32.94 -43.06
C GLU A 69 33.32 34.01 -42.01
N LEU A 70 32.26 33.82 -41.23
CA LEU A 70 32.06 34.53 -39.97
C LEU A 70 33.28 34.22 -39.09
N GLN A 71 34.36 34.96 -39.23
CA GLN A 71 35.45 35.00 -38.26
C GLN A 71 34.85 35.57 -36.96
N GLU A 72 34.25 34.66 -36.17
CA GLU A 72 33.91 34.95 -34.78
C GLU A 72 35.15 35.50 -34.10
N THR A 73 35.09 36.74 -33.71
CA THR A 73 36.17 37.39 -32.99
C THR A 73 36.52 36.61 -31.73
N PRO A 74 37.78 36.55 -31.29
CA PRO A 74 38.18 35.78 -30.11
C PRO A 74 37.43 36.19 -28.82
N LYS A 75 36.75 37.33 -28.81
CA LYS A 75 35.87 37.80 -27.72
C LYS A 75 34.52 37.10 -27.72
N GLU A 76 33.94 36.71 -28.85
CA GLU A 76 32.67 35.99 -28.92
C GLU A 76 32.85 34.52 -28.55
N LYS A 77 33.90 33.85 -29.01
CA LYS A 77 34.23 32.47 -28.58
C LYS A 77 34.41 32.38 -27.06
N LYS A 78 35.01 33.40 -26.42
CA LYS A 78 35.10 33.47 -24.93
C LYS A 78 33.76 33.66 -24.28
N LYS A 79 32.81 34.42 -24.87
CA LYS A 79 31.46 34.59 -24.33
C LYS A 79 30.64 33.29 -24.40
N TRP A 80 30.69 32.59 -25.55
CA TRP A 80 30.00 31.30 -25.70
C TRP A 80 30.60 30.22 -24.80
N MET A 81 31.92 30.22 -24.62
CA MET A 81 32.60 29.31 -23.69
C MET A 81 32.26 29.62 -22.25
N LEU A 82 32.10 30.90 -21.87
CA LEU A 82 31.61 31.29 -20.53
C LEU A 82 30.15 30.93 -20.30
N LEU A 83 29.28 31.13 -21.30
CA LEU A 83 27.88 30.71 -21.26
C LEU A 83 27.75 29.18 -21.15
N GLY A 84 28.55 28.41 -21.84
CA GLY A 84 28.62 26.96 -21.74
C GLY A 84 29.06 26.49 -20.35
N MET A 85 30.08 27.13 -19.75
CA MET A 85 30.50 26.84 -18.37
C MET A 85 29.42 27.18 -17.35
N VAL A 86 28.70 28.29 -17.51
CA VAL A 86 27.58 28.66 -16.64
C VAL A 86 26.44 27.66 -16.79
N ALA A 87 26.10 27.21 -17.99
CA ALA A 87 25.07 26.20 -18.22
C ALA A 87 25.45 24.85 -17.58
N ILE A 88 26.69 24.40 -17.72
CA ILE A 88 27.20 23.19 -17.06
C ILE A 88 27.17 23.33 -15.55
N PHE A 89 27.55 24.49 -15.02
CA PHE A 89 27.50 24.78 -13.58
C PHE A 89 26.06 24.75 -13.05
N VAL A 90 25.10 25.35 -13.78
CA VAL A 90 23.67 25.31 -13.42
C VAL A 90 23.13 23.87 -13.45
N ILE A 91 23.48 23.08 -14.48
CA ILE A 91 23.09 21.68 -14.57
C ILE A 91 23.71 20.86 -13.42
N ALA A 92 24.98 21.08 -13.11
CA ALA A 92 25.66 20.41 -12.00
C ALA A 92 25.08 20.83 -10.63
N LEU A 93 24.72 22.11 -10.48
CA LEU A 93 24.10 22.63 -9.29
C LEU A 93 22.67 22.07 -9.11
N THR A 94 21.87 22.02 -10.17
CA THR A 94 20.54 21.39 -10.12
C THR A 94 20.65 19.91 -9.84
N ALA A 95 21.55 19.18 -10.51
CA ALA A 95 21.81 17.78 -10.23
C ALA A 95 22.28 17.55 -8.78
N PHE A 96 23.09 18.46 -8.22
CA PHE A 96 23.51 18.41 -6.82
C PHE A 96 22.36 18.70 -5.86
N LEU A 97 21.52 19.71 -6.14
CA LEU A 97 20.36 20.06 -5.32
C LEU A 97 19.28 18.94 -5.31
N PHE A 98 19.19 18.18 -6.42
CA PHE A 98 18.34 17.00 -6.53
C PHE A 98 19.08 15.68 -6.22
N SER A 99 20.35 15.73 -5.77
CA SER A 99 21.09 14.52 -5.39
C SER A 99 20.69 14.03 -4.02
N ASP A 100 20.71 12.70 -3.83
CA ASP A 100 20.47 12.06 -2.53
C ASP A 100 21.43 12.59 -1.44
N ARG A 101 22.64 13.02 -1.82
CA ARG A 101 23.63 13.59 -0.88
C ARG A 101 23.20 14.95 -0.33
N PHE A 102 22.65 15.85 -1.17
CA PHE A 102 22.14 17.14 -0.72
C PHE A 102 20.88 16.94 0.13
N TYR A 103 20.01 16.05 -0.31
CA TYR A 103 18.80 15.68 0.41
C TYR A 103 19.13 15.08 1.79
N ASN A 104 20.10 14.16 1.88
CA ASN A 104 20.54 13.57 3.13
C ASN A 104 21.29 14.57 4.05
N MET A 105 21.99 15.55 3.47
CA MET A 105 22.65 16.63 4.24
C MET A 105 21.63 17.56 4.90
N ILE A 106 20.51 17.85 4.25
CA ILE A 106 19.41 18.66 4.83
C ILE A 106 18.61 17.81 5.83
N ARG A 107 18.38 16.53 5.55
CA ARG A 107 17.64 15.57 6.40
C ARG A 107 18.25 15.41 7.80
N GLY A 108 19.56 15.44 7.95
CA GLY A 108 20.23 15.24 9.23
C GLY A 108 19.96 16.33 10.29
N ARG A 109 19.11 17.31 9.98
CA ARG A 109 18.79 18.42 10.89
C ARG A 109 17.31 18.77 10.83
N SER A 110 16.46 17.94 11.44
CA SER A 110 15.14 18.46 11.79
C SER A 110 15.35 19.62 12.79
N SER A 111 14.87 20.80 12.40
CA SER A 111 14.84 21.97 13.29
C SER A 111 13.72 21.87 14.32
N TYR A 112 12.90 20.82 14.24
CA TYR A 112 11.73 20.61 15.09
C TYR A 112 11.96 19.43 16.01
N VAL A 113 11.50 19.58 17.25
CA VAL A 113 11.54 18.57 18.31
C VAL A 113 10.18 18.43 18.97
N LEU A 114 9.92 17.30 19.60
CA LEU A 114 8.74 17.12 20.42
C LEU A 114 8.99 17.62 21.84
N GLN A 115 8.12 18.53 22.31
CA GLN A 115 8.10 19.01 23.68
C GLN A 115 6.90 18.43 24.41
N LYS A 116 7.15 17.83 25.60
CA LYS A 116 6.08 17.23 26.44
C LYS A 116 5.12 18.34 26.90
N MET A 117 3.84 18.10 26.70
CA MET A 117 2.76 18.91 27.27
C MET A 117 2.52 18.49 28.74
N GLU A 118 1.94 19.39 29.54
CA GLU A 118 1.65 19.08 30.95
C GLU A 118 0.53 18.02 31.09
N GLN A 119 -0.32 17.90 30.08
CA GLN A 119 -1.45 16.97 30.11
C GLN A 119 -1.04 15.55 29.79
N THR A 120 -1.53 14.63 30.61
CA THR A 120 -1.45 13.20 30.43
C THR A 120 -2.81 12.58 30.73
N VAL A 121 -3.15 11.50 30.02
CA VAL A 121 -4.38 10.74 30.26
C VAL A 121 -4.00 9.38 30.82
N ALA A 122 -4.35 9.15 32.10
CA ALA A 122 -4.18 7.84 32.73
C ALA A 122 -5.31 6.90 32.32
N PHE A 123 -4.99 5.63 32.15
CA PHE A 123 -5.97 4.56 31.88
C PHE A 123 -5.56 3.27 32.59
N ALA A 124 -6.53 2.34 32.73
CA ALA A 124 -6.24 1.05 33.34
C ALA A 124 -5.26 0.26 32.43
N GLU A 125 -4.27 -0.39 33.06
CA GLU A 125 -3.40 -1.32 32.35
C GLU A 125 -4.22 -2.48 31.77
N GLY A 126 -3.96 -2.82 30.51
CA GLY A 126 -4.66 -3.88 29.79
C GLY A 126 -4.53 -3.74 28.28
N ASN A 127 -5.32 -4.52 27.54
CA ASN A 127 -5.41 -4.42 26.08
C ASN A 127 -6.07 -3.10 25.68
N THR A 128 -5.27 -2.05 25.56
CA THR A 128 -5.69 -0.76 25.06
C THR A 128 -5.04 -0.51 23.71
N SER A 129 -5.84 -0.29 22.68
CA SER A 129 -5.38 0.13 21.38
C SER A 129 -5.70 1.61 21.14
N VAL A 130 -4.84 2.29 20.40
CA VAL A 130 -5.04 3.69 20.03
C VAL A 130 -4.93 3.83 18.50
N LEU A 131 -5.72 4.73 17.97
CA LEU A 131 -5.72 5.10 16.55
C LEU A 131 -5.99 6.60 16.47
N VAL A 132 -5.34 7.31 15.57
CA VAL A 132 -5.73 8.68 15.24
C VAL A 132 -6.84 8.66 14.20
N ALA A 133 -7.80 9.54 14.35
CA ALA A 133 -8.90 9.73 13.42
C ALA A 133 -9.10 11.23 13.25
N GLU A 134 -8.65 11.78 12.13
CA GLU A 134 -8.69 13.22 11.87
C GLU A 134 -8.01 14.01 13.02
N ASP A 135 -8.78 14.83 13.75
CA ASP A 135 -8.27 15.69 14.83
C ASP A 135 -8.44 15.10 16.23
N TYR A 136 -8.71 13.80 16.37
CA TYR A 136 -8.86 13.15 17.66
C TYR A 136 -8.18 11.79 17.74
N LEU A 137 -7.82 11.40 18.96
CA LEU A 137 -7.27 10.10 19.28
C LEU A 137 -8.39 9.18 19.74
N LEU A 138 -8.57 8.06 19.06
CA LEU A 138 -9.41 6.96 19.52
C LEU A 138 -8.64 6.09 20.50
N ARG A 139 -9.22 5.82 21.64
CA ARG A 139 -8.73 4.86 22.63
C ARG A 139 -9.77 3.76 22.82
N CYS A 140 -9.44 2.55 22.42
CA CYS A 140 -10.27 1.37 22.59
C CYS A 140 -9.73 0.50 23.72
N SER A 141 -10.59 0.12 24.66
CA SER A 141 -10.31 -0.77 25.77
C SER A 141 -11.42 -1.80 25.92
N GLN A 142 -11.30 -2.72 26.89
CA GLN A 142 -12.35 -3.70 27.19
C GLN A 142 -13.67 -3.05 27.65
N ASP A 143 -13.60 -1.84 28.21
CA ASP A 143 -14.73 -1.14 28.81
C ASP A 143 -15.38 -0.11 27.88
N GLY A 144 -14.79 0.15 26.69
CA GLY A 144 -15.36 1.12 25.77
C GLY A 144 -14.35 1.74 24.80
N LEU A 145 -14.90 2.59 23.94
CA LEU A 145 -14.20 3.42 22.98
C LEU A 145 -14.37 4.90 23.31
N GLN A 146 -13.26 5.61 23.46
CA GLN A 146 -13.24 7.05 23.74
C GLN A 146 -12.52 7.81 22.62
N ALA A 147 -13.04 8.97 22.27
CA ALA A 147 -12.33 9.95 21.47
C ALA A 147 -11.77 11.06 22.36
N LEU A 148 -10.50 11.36 22.18
CA LEU A 148 -9.73 12.36 22.93
C LEU A 148 -9.22 13.43 21.98
N ASP A 149 -9.35 14.70 22.33
CA ASP A 149 -8.77 15.78 21.56
C ASP A 149 -7.23 15.84 21.70
N GLU A 150 -6.57 16.73 20.97
CA GLU A 150 -5.11 16.95 21.03
C GLU A 150 -4.60 17.33 22.43
N LYS A 151 -5.50 17.63 23.37
CA LYS A 151 -5.19 17.96 24.77
C LYS A 151 -5.58 16.84 25.74
N GLY A 152 -6.02 15.68 25.23
CA GLY A 152 -6.44 14.55 26.05
C GLY A 152 -7.80 14.71 26.71
N LYS A 153 -8.63 15.69 26.30
CA LYS A 153 -9.99 15.83 26.78
C LYS A 153 -10.92 14.89 26.03
N VAL A 154 -11.77 14.18 26.75
CA VAL A 154 -12.80 13.32 26.13
C VAL A 154 -13.78 14.17 25.34
N ILE A 155 -13.93 13.87 24.06
CA ILE A 155 -14.91 14.46 23.13
C ILE A 155 -16.22 13.68 23.22
N TRP A 156 -16.13 12.35 23.15
CA TRP A 156 -17.24 11.42 23.30
C TRP A 156 -16.74 10.07 23.83
N ASP A 157 -17.66 9.27 24.36
CA ASP A 157 -17.41 7.99 25.01
C ASP A 157 -18.54 7.02 24.66
N VAL A 158 -18.18 5.82 24.20
CA VAL A 158 -19.10 4.73 23.90
C VAL A 158 -18.73 3.54 24.78
N PRO A 159 -19.49 3.30 25.89
CA PRO A 159 -19.21 2.19 26.76
C PRO A 159 -19.68 0.87 26.16
N PHE A 160 -18.91 -0.18 26.36
CA PHE A 160 -19.23 -1.57 26.05
C PHE A 160 -18.41 -2.50 26.95
N THR A 161 -18.67 -3.81 26.88
CA THR A 161 -17.84 -4.81 27.55
C THR A 161 -17.47 -5.89 26.52
N MET A 162 -16.18 -5.94 26.17
CA MET A 162 -15.61 -6.92 25.26
C MET A 162 -14.34 -7.51 25.86
N SER A 163 -14.07 -8.78 25.58
CA SER A 163 -12.91 -9.49 26.13
C SER A 163 -11.60 -9.13 25.42
N SER A 164 -11.65 -9.01 24.11
CA SER A 164 -10.49 -8.69 23.27
C SER A 164 -10.90 -7.76 22.12
N PRO A 165 -11.31 -6.52 22.45
CA PRO A 165 -11.76 -5.59 21.42
C PRO A 165 -10.62 -5.18 20.51
N TYR A 166 -10.91 -5.11 19.21
CA TYR A 166 -10.05 -4.45 18.25
C TYR A 166 -10.86 -3.56 17.32
N MET A 167 -10.32 -2.41 17.00
CA MET A 167 -11.01 -1.40 16.21
C MET A 167 -10.37 -1.25 14.84
N LEU A 168 -11.23 -0.99 13.86
CA LEU A 168 -10.89 -0.56 12.51
C LEU A 168 -11.64 0.71 12.18
N LYS A 169 -11.04 1.56 11.34
CA LYS A 169 -11.66 2.81 10.87
C LYS A 169 -11.65 2.84 9.34
N ALA A 170 -12.78 3.25 8.76
CA ALA A 170 -12.89 3.58 7.35
C ALA A 170 -13.83 4.79 7.18
N GLY A 171 -13.32 5.89 6.62
CA GLY A 171 -14.05 7.15 6.57
C GLY A 171 -14.56 7.56 7.96
N ASN A 172 -15.86 7.81 8.09
CA ASN A 172 -16.50 8.21 9.34
C ASN A 172 -16.97 7.02 10.21
N TYR A 173 -16.77 5.78 9.75
CA TYR A 173 -17.16 4.59 10.47
C TYR A 173 -15.99 4.00 11.26
N ILE A 174 -16.29 3.59 12.47
CA ILE A 174 -15.40 2.82 13.33
C ILE A 174 -16.12 1.50 13.61
N SER A 175 -15.46 0.38 13.33
CA SER A 175 -15.92 -0.93 13.72
C SER A 175 -15.09 -1.44 14.89
N VAL A 176 -15.75 -1.84 15.97
CA VAL A 176 -15.12 -2.52 17.10
C VAL A 176 -15.67 -3.93 17.18
N ALA A 177 -14.80 -4.93 17.10
CA ALA A 177 -15.18 -6.32 17.25
C ALA A 177 -14.48 -6.96 18.44
N ASP A 178 -15.18 -7.86 19.13
CA ASP A 178 -14.57 -8.71 20.14
C ASP A 178 -13.91 -9.91 19.46
N ARG A 179 -12.59 -9.93 19.39
CA ARG A 179 -11.81 -11.02 18.76
C ARG A 179 -12.04 -12.32 19.54
N LEU A 180 -12.44 -13.38 18.86
CA LEU A 180 -12.88 -14.65 19.43
C LEU A 180 -14.15 -14.55 20.30
N GLY A 181 -14.80 -13.40 20.31
CA GLY A 181 -16.18 -13.20 20.79
C GLY A 181 -17.15 -13.16 19.61
N THR A 182 -18.38 -12.67 19.83
CA THR A 182 -19.44 -12.64 18.81
C THR A 182 -19.95 -11.23 18.51
N SER A 183 -19.47 -10.21 19.22
CA SER A 183 -20.00 -8.85 19.10
C SER A 183 -19.21 -8.01 18.12
N VAL A 184 -19.92 -7.32 17.21
CA VAL A 184 -19.39 -6.22 16.39
C VAL A 184 -20.24 -4.99 16.61
N MET A 185 -19.61 -3.86 16.88
CA MET A 185 -20.28 -2.57 17.04
C MET A 185 -19.81 -1.62 15.93
N LEU A 186 -20.75 -1.04 15.20
CA LEU A 186 -20.51 0.01 14.23
C LEU A 186 -20.82 1.35 14.85
N ILE A 187 -19.84 2.24 14.86
CA ILE A 187 -19.91 3.57 15.46
C ILE A 187 -19.63 4.61 14.37
N LYS A 188 -20.47 5.65 14.35
CA LYS A 188 -20.29 6.80 13.45
C LYS A 188 -20.37 8.09 14.25
N ASN A 189 -19.32 8.92 14.17
CA ASN A 189 -19.27 10.20 14.89
C ASN A 189 -19.57 10.07 16.40
N GLY A 190 -19.12 9.01 17.05
CA GLY A 190 -19.35 8.75 18.46
C GLY A 190 -20.75 8.22 18.81
N VAL A 191 -21.56 7.88 17.84
CA VAL A 191 -22.89 7.27 18.02
C VAL A 191 -22.85 5.84 17.53
N VAL A 192 -23.38 4.92 18.31
CA VAL A 192 -23.59 3.53 17.91
C VAL A 192 -24.71 3.50 16.87
N GLU A 193 -24.36 3.14 15.64
CA GLU A 193 -25.34 2.96 14.55
C GLU A 193 -25.96 1.57 14.66
N THR A 194 -25.14 0.56 14.91
CA THR A 194 -25.60 -0.84 14.96
C THR A 194 -24.71 -1.70 15.84
N GLU A 195 -25.33 -2.71 16.45
CA GLU A 195 -24.68 -3.81 17.16
C GLU A 195 -25.06 -5.12 16.46
N ILE A 196 -24.05 -5.88 16.05
CA ILE A 196 -24.20 -7.17 15.40
C ILE A 196 -23.78 -8.24 16.40
N ASP A 197 -24.67 -9.18 16.69
CA ASP A 197 -24.34 -10.40 17.41
C ASP A 197 -24.13 -11.52 16.38
N ALA A 198 -22.89 -11.85 16.15
CA ALA A 198 -22.50 -12.91 15.23
C ALA A 198 -22.79 -14.28 15.89
N GLU A 199 -23.24 -15.24 15.10
CA GLU A 199 -23.62 -16.57 15.61
C GLU A 199 -22.43 -17.39 16.15
N ASN A 200 -21.21 -17.08 15.64
CA ASN A 200 -19.96 -17.76 15.95
C ASN A 200 -18.85 -16.75 16.25
N GLN A 201 -17.73 -17.24 16.75
CA GLN A 201 -16.56 -16.43 17.07
C GLN A 201 -16.01 -15.71 15.85
N ILE A 202 -15.70 -14.43 16.05
CA ILE A 202 -15.15 -13.56 15.02
C ILE A 202 -13.64 -13.78 14.94
N LEU A 203 -13.17 -14.24 13.78
CA LEU A 203 -11.74 -14.42 13.47
C LEU A 203 -11.14 -13.18 12.83
N LEU A 204 -11.84 -12.62 11.83
CA LEU A 204 -11.43 -11.44 11.07
C LEU A 204 -12.62 -10.51 10.88
N GLN A 205 -12.35 -9.23 10.74
CA GLN A 205 -13.33 -8.24 10.27
C GLN A 205 -12.68 -7.21 9.37
N CYS A 206 -13.47 -6.57 8.54
CA CYS A 206 -13.16 -5.31 7.89
C CYS A 206 -14.42 -4.43 7.83
N VAL A 207 -14.21 -3.13 7.63
CA VAL A 207 -15.29 -2.14 7.45
C VAL A 207 -14.87 -1.21 6.32
N ASN A 208 -15.85 -0.66 5.59
CA ASN A 208 -15.61 0.32 4.55
C ASN A 208 -16.21 1.70 4.90
N GLU A 209 -15.99 2.68 4.03
CA GLU A 209 -16.44 4.07 4.23
C GLU A 209 -17.96 4.24 4.20
N GLN A 210 -18.71 3.24 3.70
CA GLN A 210 -20.17 3.23 3.69
C GLN A 210 -20.77 2.57 4.94
N GLY A 211 -19.93 2.05 5.84
CA GLY A 211 -20.35 1.31 7.04
C GLY A 211 -20.72 -0.15 6.77
N ALA A 212 -20.53 -0.64 5.55
CA ALA A 212 -20.64 -2.07 5.32
C ALA A 212 -19.48 -2.78 5.98
N SER A 213 -19.73 -3.91 6.63
CA SER A 213 -18.72 -4.67 7.34
C SER A 213 -18.76 -6.15 6.98
N VAL A 214 -17.60 -6.78 6.98
CA VAL A 214 -17.49 -8.22 6.81
C VAL A 214 -16.89 -8.83 8.06
N ALA A 215 -17.48 -9.93 8.51
CA ALA A 215 -16.90 -10.77 9.54
C ALA A 215 -16.63 -12.17 8.98
N VAL A 216 -15.48 -12.73 9.31
CA VAL A 216 -15.15 -14.15 9.14
C VAL A 216 -15.38 -14.83 10.45
N LEU A 217 -16.28 -15.81 10.47
CA LEU A 217 -16.72 -16.49 11.67
C LEU A 217 -16.18 -17.93 11.69
N ASP A 218 -15.81 -18.39 12.88
CA ASP A 218 -15.34 -19.76 13.12
C ASP A 218 -16.54 -20.73 13.16
N GLY A 219 -16.57 -21.68 12.26
CA GLY A 219 -17.50 -22.80 12.24
C GLY A 219 -16.84 -24.15 12.55
N GLY A 220 -15.59 -24.15 13.05
CA GLY A 220 -14.78 -25.34 13.30
C GLY A 220 -14.09 -25.88 12.04
N GLU A 221 -14.70 -26.81 11.32
CA GLU A 221 -14.18 -27.33 10.04
C GLU A 221 -14.52 -26.43 8.83
N SER A 222 -15.37 -25.42 9.05
CA SER A 222 -15.79 -24.44 8.04
C SER A 222 -15.67 -23.03 8.59
N HIS A 223 -15.75 -22.04 7.71
CA HIS A 223 -15.79 -20.65 8.07
C HIS A 223 -16.95 -19.97 7.34
N ASP A 224 -17.61 -19.04 8.01
CA ASP A 224 -18.63 -18.18 7.43
C ASP A 224 -18.07 -16.80 7.14
N VAL A 225 -18.07 -16.38 5.91
CA VAL A 225 -17.81 -15.00 5.51
C VAL A 225 -19.14 -14.30 5.35
N LYS A 226 -19.49 -13.40 6.30
CA LYS A 226 -20.75 -12.65 6.28
C LYS A 226 -20.50 -11.18 6.02
N LEU A 227 -21.19 -10.64 5.02
CA LEU A 227 -21.24 -9.20 4.73
C LEU A 227 -22.52 -8.63 5.36
N TYR A 228 -22.34 -7.58 6.15
CA TYR A 228 -23.42 -6.84 6.80
C TYR A 228 -23.52 -5.42 6.21
N SER A 229 -24.75 -4.91 6.11
CA SER A 229 -25.00 -3.49 5.84
C SER A 229 -24.66 -2.64 7.07
N SER A 230 -24.70 -1.31 6.93
CA SER A 230 -24.48 -0.36 8.04
C SER A 230 -25.51 -0.47 9.15
N ASP A 231 -26.69 -1.01 8.85
CA ASP A 231 -27.80 -1.28 9.80
C ASP A 231 -27.82 -2.74 10.32
N GLY A 232 -26.78 -3.54 9.99
CA GLY A 232 -26.58 -4.88 10.53
C GLY A 232 -27.33 -5.98 9.79
N GLU A 233 -27.99 -5.70 8.66
CA GLU A 233 -28.62 -6.72 7.85
C GLU A 233 -27.57 -7.55 7.09
N VAL A 234 -27.76 -8.88 7.03
CA VAL A 234 -26.87 -9.77 6.26
C VAL A 234 -27.17 -9.60 4.78
N LEU A 235 -26.22 -9.03 4.04
CA LEU A 235 -26.30 -8.83 2.58
C LEU A 235 -25.78 -10.05 1.81
N MET A 236 -24.78 -10.75 2.33
CA MET A 236 -24.19 -11.93 1.72
C MET A 236 -23.63 -12.86 2.80
N GLN A 237 -23.72 -14.16 2.57
CA GLN A 237 -23.07 -15.19 3.35
C GLN A 237 -22.43 -16.21 2.42
N ARG A 238 -21.18 -16.59 2.71
CA ARG A 238 -20.44 -17.64 2.03
C ARG A 238 -19.90 -18.63 3.05
N HIS A 239 -20.24 -19.90 2.89
CA HIS A 239 -19.59 -20.99 3.62
C HIS A 239 -18.31 -21.39 2.90
N THR A 240 -17.21 -21.53 3.63
CA THR A 240 -15.93 -22.01 3.13
C THR A 240 -15.46 -23.18 3.98
N TYR A 241 -14.86 -24.16 3.34
CA TYR A 241 -14.34 -25.37 3.99
C TYR A 241 -12.81 -25.36 3.89
N ALA A 242 -12.13 -25.60 5.01
CA ALA A 242 -10.67 -25.55 5.09
C ALA A 242 -9.99 -26.54 4.12
N ASP A 243 -10.61 -27.67 3.83
CA ASP A 243 -10.12 -28.71 2.91
C ASP A 243 -10.35 -28.40 1.42
N LYS A 244 -11.30 -27.50 1.10
CA LYS A 244 -11.68 -27.17 -0.29
C LYS A 244 -11.32 -25.75 -0.69
N ASP A 245 -11.74 -24.78 0.13
CA ASP A 245 -11.59 -23.36 -0.13
C ASP A 245 -10.34 -22.78 0.54
N GLY A 246 -9.79 -23.47 1.54
CA GLY A 246 -8.74 -22.99 2.40
C GLY A 246 -9.25 -22.23 3.61
N ILE A 247 -8.31 -21.81 4.46
CA ILE A 247 -8.57 -21.04 5.68
C ILE A 247 -8.47 -19.55 5.35
N PRO A 248 -9.52 -18.73 5.54
CA PRO A 248 -9.44 -17.30 5.30
C PRO A 248 -8.54 -16.62 6.34
N VAL A 249 -7.55 -15.85 5.89
CA VAL A 249 -6.54 -15.20 6.74
C VAL A 249 -6.47 -13.68 6.58
N ALA A 250 -6.96 -13.16 5.47
CA ALA A 250 -7.09 -11.72 5.27
C ALA A 250 -8.36 -11.42 4.48
N ILE A 251 -8.95 -10.24 4.73
CA ILE A 251 -10.16 -9.79 4.07
C ILE A 251 -10.14 -8.27 3.92
N ALA A 252 -10.65 -7.77 2.79
CA ALA A 252 -10.78 -6.35 2.52
C ALA A 252 -12.07 -6.05 1.76
N LEU A 253 -12.62 -4.85 2.01
CA LEU A 253 -13.70 -4.22 1.24
C LEU A 253 -13.15 -2.97 0.56
N ASN A 254 -13.60 -2.69 -0.65
CA ASN A 254 -13.34 -1.39 -1.25
C ASN A 254 -14.25 -0.29 -0.67
N ALA A 255 -13.89 0.98 -0.89
CA ALA A 255 -14.51 2.13 -0.26
C ALA A 255 -16.04 2.20 -0.54
N ASP A 256 -16.48 1.89 -1.76
CA ASP A 256 -17.90 1.93 -2.16
C ASP A 256 -18.67 0.64 -1.86
N GLY A 257 -18.04 -0.41 -1.36
CA GLY A 257 -18.67 -1.70 -1.06
C GLY A 257 -19.01 -2.55 -2.26
N SER A 258 -18.52 -2.22 -3.46
CA SER A 258 -18.77 -2.98 -4.68
C SER A 258 -17.87 -4.21 -4.84
N ARG A 259 -16.74 -4.27 -4.15
CA ARG A 259 -15.75 -5.35 -4.22
C ARG A 259 -15.31 -5.82 -2.84
N MET A 260 -15.09 -7.10 -2.71
CA MET A 260 -14.46 -7.75 -1.57
C MET A 260 -13.31 -8.61 -2.06
N ALA A 261 -12.23 -8.67 -1.31
CA ALA A 261 -11.15 -9.60 -1.52
C ALA A 261 -10.91 -10.44 -0.27
N THR A 262 -10.60 -11.72 -0.44
CA THR A 262 -10.26 -12.63 0.66
C THR A 262 -9.01 -13.42 0.29
N ALA A 263 -8.05 -13.51 1.18
CA ALA A 263 -6.90 -14.41 1.05
C ALA A 263 -7.16 -15.68 1.85
N TYR A 264 -6.99 -16.82 1.21
CA TYR A 264 -7.14 -18.15 1.80
C TYR A 264 -5.78 -18.86 1.85
N ILE A 265 -5.52 -19.63 2.89
CA ILE A 265 -4.36 -20.54 2.95
C ILE A 265 -4.82 -21.96 2.69
N HIS A 266 -4.17 -22.60 1.72
CA HIS A 266 -4.29 -24.03 1.42
C HIS A 266 -3.04 -24.78 1.83
N TYR A 267 -3.24 -26.00 2.32
CA TYR A 267 -2.18 -26.94 2.60
C TYR A 267 -2.28 -28.13 1.64
N THR A 268 -1.31 -28.26 0.76
CA THR A 268 -1.20 -29.42 -0.15
C THR A 268 0.02 -30.26 0.25
N GLY A 269 -0.18 -31.23 1.15
CA GLY A 269 0.91 -31.99 1.73
C GLY A 269 1.82 -31.10 2.62
N THR A 270 3.06 -30.87 2.17
CA THR A 270 4.03 -30.00 2.88
C THR A 270 4.11 -28.58 2.33
N LYS A 271 3.37 -28.27 1.27
CA LYS A 271 3.38 -26.95 0.62
C LYS A 271 2.24 -26.08 1.14
N ILE A 272 2.54 -24.81 1.30
CA ILE A 272 1.58 -23.76 1.60
C ILE A 272 1.33 -22.98 0.31
N GLN A 273 0.05 -22.72 0.03
CA GLN A 273 -0.36 -21.88 -1.08
C GLN A 273 -1.36 -20.86 -0.54
N SER A 274 -1.20 -19.58 -0.89
CA SER A 274 -2.25 -18.59 -0.67
C SER A 274 -3.03 -18.36 -1.95
N ILE A 275 -4.35 -18.26 -1.83
CA ILE A 275 -5.24 -17.90 -2.94
C ILE A 275 -5.94 -16.59 -2.57
N VAL A 276 -5.71 -15.55 -3.36
CA VAL A 276 -6.47 -14.28 -3.26
C VAL A 276 -7.64 -14.35 -4.24
N THR A 277 -8.86 -14.24 -3.72
CA THR A 277 -10.09 -14.26 -4.49
C THR A 277 -10.80 -12.92 -4.38
N VAL A 278 -11.20 -12.36 -5.51
CA VAL A 278 -11.98 -11.11 -5.60
C VAL A 278 -13.43 -11.41 -5.94
N PHE A 279 -14.34 -10.73 -5.25
CA PHE A 279 -15.79 -10.89 -5.38
C PHE A 279 -16.44 -9.59 -5.87
N ASP A 280 -17.44 -9.70 -6.76
CA ASP A 280 -18.32 -8.63 -7.17
C ASP A 280 -19.57 -8.62 -6.29
N LEU A 281 -19.69 -7.62 -5.43
CA LEU A 281 -20.82 -7.46 -4.51
C LEU A 281 -22.00 -6.71 -5.12
N THR A 282 -21.84 -6.17 -6.33
CA THR A 282 -22.91 -5.45 -7.05
C THR A 282 -24.03 -6.39 -7.53
N GLU A 283 -25.11 -5.83 -8.03
CA GLU A 283 -26.19 -6.62 -8.63
C GLU A 283 -25.70 -7.47 -9.82
N SER A 284 -24.78 -6.92 -10.63
CA SER A 284 -24.17 -7.65 -11.75
C SER A 284 -23.37 -8.87 -11.32
N GLY A 285 -22.73 -8.81 -10.14
CA GLY A 285 -22.01 -9.95 -9.56
C GLY A 285 -22.91 -11.15 -9.25
N SER A 286 -24.21 -10.96 -9.11
CA SER A 286 -25.16 -12.07 -8.90
C SER A 286 -25.25 -13.04 -10.09
N ALA A 287 -24.79 -12.62 -11.26
CA ALA A 287 -24.69 -13.46 -12.46
C ALA A 287 -23.42 -14.35 -12.49
N LEU A 288 -22.44 -14.05 -11.65
CA LEU A 288 -21.20 -14.80 -11.50
C LEU A 288 -21.42 -15.99 -10.54
N VAL A 289 -20.68 -17.07 -10.77
CA VAL A 289 -20.65 -18.21 -9.83
C VAL A 289 -20.05 -17.70 -8.51
N ASP A 290 -20.80 -17.83 -7.42
CA ASP A 290 -20.39 -17.37 -6.08
C ASP A 290 -19.93 -15.90 -6.02
N ARG A 291 -20.33 -15.06 -6.98
CA ARG A 291 -19.88 -13.67 -7.14
C ARG A 291 -18.39 -13.51 -7.42
N ILE A 292 -17.68 -14.57 -7.78
CA ILE A 292 -16.24 -14.56 -7.99
C ILE A 292 -15.90 -13.87 -9.30
N VAL A 293 -15.11 -12.78 -9.23
CA VAL A 293 -14.50 -12.10 -10.38
C VAL A 293 -13.34 -12.93 -10.91
N GLY A 294 -12.48 -13.41 -10.01
CA GLY A 294 -11.32 -14.22 -10.30
C GLY A 294 -10.53 -14.55 -9.04
N SER A 295 -9.50 -15.38 -9.22
CA SER A 295 -8.59 -15.79 -8.15
C SER A 295 -7.17 -15.89 -8.68
N VAL A 296 -6.19 -15.60 -7.83
CA VAL A 296 -4.76 -15.78 -8.12
C VAL A 296 -4.11 -16.56 -6.99
N ALA A 297 -3.25 -17.52 -7.35
CA ALA A 297 -2.56 -18.38 -6.41
C ALA A 297 -1.08 -17.98 -6.25
N PHE A 298 -0.59 -18.06 -5.03
CA PHE A 298 0.79 -17.74 -4.64
C PHE A 298 1.39 -18.96 -3.96
N GLU A 299 2.32 -19.64 -4.66
CA GLU A 299 3.01 -20.82 -4.15
C GLU A 299 4.04 -20.43 -3.08
N ASP A 300 4.12 -21.27 -2.04
CA ASP A 300 5.07 -21.16 -0.92
C ASP A 300 5.06 -19.77 -0.22
N CYS A 301 3.93 -19.06 -0.29
CA CYS A 301 3.73 -17.71 0.24
C CYS A 301 2.46 -17.66 1.09
N VAL A 302 2.51 -16.94 2.21
CA VAL A 302 1.35 -16.62 3.05
C VAL A 302 0.99 -15.16 2.82
N ILE A 303 -0.13 -14.90 2.14
CA ILE A 303 -0.68 -13.54 2.01
C ILE A 303 -1.51 -13.24 3.26
N ALA A 304 -1.05 -12.26 4.03
CA ALA A 304 -1.62 -11.93 5.33
C ALA A 304 -2.35 -10.57 5.39
N ASP A 305 -2.11 -9.71 4.41
CA ASP A 305 -2.71 -8.38 4.34
C ASP A 305 -3.29 -8.11 2.96
N LEU A 306 -4.48 -7.51 2.95
CA LEU A 306 -5.20 -7.05 1.76
C LEU A 306 -5.71 -5.62 2.00
N LYS A 307 -5.62 -4.76 0.98
CA LYS A 307 -6.21 -3.42 0.99
C LYS A 307 -6.59 -2.98 -0.41
N PHE A 308 -7.76 -2.37 -0.55
CA PHE A 308 -8.14 -1.75 -1.81
C PHE A 308 -7.57 -0.33 -1.95
N ASP A 309 -7.10 -0.02 -3.15
CA ASP A 309 -6.77 1.31 -3.64
C ASP A 309 -7.42 1.48 -5.02
N GLY A 310 -8.59 2.11 -5.04
CA GLY A 310 -9.42 2.22 -6.24
C GLY A 310 -9.78 0.85 -6.83
N GLU A 311 -9.33 0.58 -8.05
CA GLU A 311 -9.60 -0.66 -8.80
C GLU A 311 -8.57 -1.76 -8.51
N LEU A 312 -7.54 -1.46 -7.73
CA LEU A 312 -6.50 -2.41 -7.34
C LEU A 312 -6.77 -2.96 -5.93
N CYS A 313 -6.50 -4.23 -5.75
CA CYS A 313 -6.39 -4.84 -4.45
C CYS A 313 -4.91 -5.14 -4.16
N PHE A 314 -4.32 -4.36 -3.27
CA PHE A 314 -2.99 -4.60 -2.73
C PHE A 314 -2.99 -5.88 -1.90
N PHE A 315 -1.93 -6.66 -2.01
CA PHE A 315 -1.66 -7.81 -1.18
C PHE A 315 -0.24 -7.75 -0.61
N ALA A 316 -0.06 -8.23 0.61
CA ALA A 316 1.25 -8.43 1.19
C ALA A 316 1.35 -9.81 1.83
N GLY A 317 2.48 -10.45 1.61
CA GLY A 317 2.77 -11.79 2.06
C GLY A 317 4.16 -11.96 2.64
N SER A 318 4.48 -13.21 2.98
CA SER A 318 5.72 -13.56 3.67
C SER A 318 6.98 -13.30 2.87
N ASP A 319 6.92 -13.31 1.54
CA ASP A 319 8.08 -13.16 0.65
C ASP A 319 7.87 -12.13 -0.47
N ARG A 320 6.68 -11.52 -0.56
CA ARG A 320 6.31 -10.58 -1.62
C ARG A 320 5.16 -9.67 -1.23
N PHE A 321 5.02 -8.58 -1.97
CA PHE A 321 3.82 -7.76 -2.01
C PHE A 321 3.55 -7.26 -3.42
N GLY A 322 2.31 -6.87 -3.70
CA GLY A 322 1.89 -6.44 -5.03
C GLY A 322 0.45 -5.99 -5.07
N ALA A 323 -0.12 -5.91 -6.26
CA ALA A 323 -1.53 -5.63 -6.45
C ALA A 323 -2.13 -6.45 -7.59
N VAL A 324 -3.37 -6.86 -7.40
CA VAL A 324 -4.21 -7.48 -8.42
C VAL A 324 -5.27 -6.51 -8.90
N GLU A 325 -5.66 -6.64 -10.16
CA GLU A 325 -6.83 -5.95 -10.71
C GLU A 325 -8.11 -6.56 -10.11
N ALA A 326 -9.03 -5.72 -9.63
CA ALA A 326 -10.17 -6.20 -8.87
C ALA A 326 -11.52 -6.11 -9.60
N ASN A 327 -11.58 -5.54 -10.81
CA ASN A 327 -12.85 -5.30 -11.50
C ASN A 327 -13.23 -6.40 -12.48
N ARG A 328 -12.25 -7.08 -13.11
CA ARG A 328 -12.51 -7.97 -14.25
C ARG A 328 -11.91 -9.36 -14.14
N THR A 329 -10.64 -9.48 -13.75
CA THR A 329 -9.86 -10.73 -13.96
C THR A 329 -9.13 -11.23 -12.73
N CYS A 330 -8.90 -10.41 -11.73
CA CYS A 330 -8.01 -10.71 -10.59
C CYS A 330 -6.57 -11.07 -10.99
N GLU A 331 -6.06 -10.47 -12.10
CA GLU A 331 -4.70 -10.68 -12.55
C GLU A 331 -3.72 -9.80 -11.78
N ILE A 332 -2.47 -10.28 -11.62
CA ILE A 332 -1.40 -9.49 -10.98
C ILE A 332 -1.03 -8.34 -11.90
N VAL A 333 -1.22 -7.10 -11.42
CA VAL A 333 -0.84 -5.87 -12.14
C VAL A 333 0.65 -5.58 -11.93
N TRP A 334 1.11 -5.74 -10.70
CA TRP A 334 2.51 -5.64 -10.35
C TRP A 334 2.79 -6.47 -9.10
N GLU A 335 4.04 -6.91 -8.98
CA GLU A 335 4.53 -7.71 -7.86
C GLU A 335 5.99 -7.38 -7.59
N LYS A 336 6.37 -7.42 -6.33
CA LYS A 336 7.75 -7.27 -5.87
C LYS A 336 8.08 -8.37 -4.89
N GLN A 337 9.05 -9.18 -5.21
CA GLN A 337 9.63 -10.14 -4.27
C GLN A 337 10.53 -9.43 -3.27
N LEU A 338 10.54 -9.93 -2.05
CA LEU A 338 11.32 -9.38 -0.95
C LEU A 338 12.72 -10.00 -0.93
N GLU A 339 13.73 -9.15 -0.86
CA GLU A 339 15.12 -9.55 -0.64
C GLU A 339 15.44 -9.65 0.86
N TYR A 340 14.65 -8.95 1.67
CA TYR A 340 14.78 -8.83 3.12
C TYR A 340 13.48 -9.18 3.80
N GLN A 341 13.58 -9.71 5.03
CA GLN A 341 12.40 -10.02 5.83
C GLN A 341 11.62 -8.73 6.13
N MET A 342 10.33 -8.75 5.84
CA MET A 342 9.41 -7.68 6.22
C MET A 342 9.01 -7.88 7.68
N GLU A 343 9.54 -7.03 8.59
CA GLU A 343 9.27 -7.14 10.02
C GLU A 343 8.05 -6.33 10.46
N THR A 344 7.77 -5.25 9.75
CA THR A 344 6.60 -4.41 10.01
C THR A 344 6.06 -3.87 8.70
N LEU A 345 4.76 -3.99 8.52
CA LEU A 345 3.99 -3.37 7.44
C LEU A 345 2.91 -2.49 8.06
N ILE A 346 2.82 -1.24 7.62
CA ILE A 346 1.74 -0.33 7.99
C ILE A 346 1.04 0.13 6.72
N LEU A 347 -0.25 -0.11 6.65
CA LEU A 347 -1.12 0.30 5.54
C LEU A 347 -1.82 1.60 5.91
N SER A 348 -1.48 2.70 5.25
CA SER A 348 -2.19 3.99 5.33
C SER A 348 -3.15 4.13 4.15
N ASP A 349 -3.88 5.24 4.03
CA ASP A 349 -4.87 5.38 2.95
C ASP A 349 -4.23 5.50 1.57
N ASP A 350 -3.20 6.32 1.41
CA ASP A 350 -2.57 6.61 0.12
C ASP A 350 -1.21 5.91 -0.10
N TYR A 351 -0.66 5.26 0.94
CA TYR A 351 0.66 4.66 0.91
C TYR A 351 0.78 3.52 1.91
N PHE A 352 1.84 2.75 1.80
CA PHE A 352 2.24 1.80 2.83
C PHE A 352 3.72 1.97 3.19
N ALA A 353 4.04 1.68 4.44
CA ALA A 353 5.40 1.75 4.95
C ALA A 353 5.87 0.37 5.40
N VAL A 354 7.10 0.02 5.06
CA VAL A 354 7.71 -1.27 5.39
C VAL A 354 8.99 -1.04 6.18
N ARG A 355 9.15 -1.79 7.27
CA ARG A 355 10.44 -1.93 7.94
C ARG A 355 10.99 -3.32 7.64
N TYR A 356 12.18 -3.31 7.02
CA TYR A 356 12.91 -4.51 6.68
C TYR A 356 13.90 -4.88 7.79
N GLY A 357 14.01 -6.15 8.07
CA GLY A 357 14.99 -6.74 8.98
C GLY A 357 16.17 -7.36 8.25
N GLU A 358 16.50 -8.59 8.63
CA GLU A 358 17.59 -9.36 8.04
C GLU A 358 17.27 -9.81 6.60
N GLY A 359 18.31 -10.17 5.85
CA GLY A 359 18.15 -10.71 4.52
C GLY A 359 17.38 -12.03 4.52
N MET A 360 16.55 -12.25 3.50
CA MET A 360 15.90 -13.55 3.25
C MET A 360 16.96 -14.62 2.93
N ALA A 361 16.56 -15.90 2.94
CA ALA A 361 17.47 -17.04 2.74
C ALA A 361 18.41 -16.83 1.53
N GLY A 362 19.71 -16.76 1.78
CA GLY A 362 20.75 -16.49 0.76
C GLY A 362 21.25 -15.04 0.69
N THR A 363 20.61 -14.10 1.38
CA THR A 363 21.07 -12.71 1.52
C THR A 363 21.87 -12.57 2.81
N VAL A 364 23.11 -12.09 2.72
CA VAL A 364 24.06 -12.07 3.87
C VAL A 364 24.05 -10.75 4.62
N ALA A 365 23.55 -9.66 4.04
CA ALA A 365 23.56 -8.32 4.63
C ALA A 365 22.13 -7.86 4.97
N ALA A 366 22.00 -7.07 6.06
CA ALA A 366 20.78 -6.33 6.34
C ALA A 366 20.52 -5.27 5.27
N ALA A 367 19.26 -4.86 5.12
CA ALA A 367 18.88 -3.81 4.18
C ALA A 367 19.62 -2.50 4.50
N GLU A 368 20.27 -1.91 3.51
CA GLU A 368 20.91 -0.59 3.65
C GLU A 368 19.84 0.48 3.99
N ASN A 369 18.73 0.44 3.27
CA ASN A 369 17.55 1.25 3.55
C ASN A 369 16.49 0.35 4.19
N ASN A 370 16.38 0.38 5.49
CA ASN A 370 15.53 -0.54 6.24
C ASN A 370 14.13 -0.01 6.56
N VAL A 371 13.85 1.26 6.26
CA VAL A 371 12.50 1.84 6.30
C VAL A 371 12.17 2.40 4.93
N VAL A 372 11.15 1.87 4.29
CA VAL A 372 10.78 2.26 2.91
C VAL A 372 9.29 2.53 2.85
N VAL A 373 8.94 3.65 2.22
CA VAL A 373 7.54 4.05 1.97
C VAL A 373 7.24 3.89 0.49
N TYR A 374 6.12 3.26 0.19
CA TYR A 374 5.65 3.00 -1.17
C TYR A 374 4.23 3.55 -1.36
N ASN A 375 3.89 3.93 -2.58
CA ASN A 375 2.48 4.03 -2.97
C ASN A 375 1.93 2.65 -3.39
N TYR A 376 0.60 2.54 -3.53
CA TYR A 376 -0.05 1.27 -3.90
C TYR A 376 0.20 0.82 -5.36
N ASN A 377 0.91 1.62 -6.17
CA ASN A 377 1.44 1.23 -7.49
C ASN A 377 2.88 0.66 -7.40
N GLY A 378 3.40 0.40 -6.20
CA GLY A 378 4.72 -0.18 -5.97
C GLY A 378 5.91 0.78 -6.13
N LYS A 379 5.65 2.08 -6.35
CA LYS A 379 6.70 3.10 -6.47
C LYS A 379 7.18 3.51 -5.08
N VAL A 380 8.51 3.51 -4.88
CA VAL A 380 9.15 4.07 -3.68
C VAL A 380 8.91 5.58 -3.63
N LEU A 381 8.34 6.06 -2.54
CA LEU A 381 8.14 7.48 -2.22
C LEU A 381 9.35 8.03 -1.46
N CYS A 382 9.82 7.29 -0.46
CA CYS A 382 11.07 7.58 0.24
C CYS A 382 11.67 6.32 0.84
N SER A 383 12.94 6.40 1.20
CA SER A 383 13.65 5.35 1.92
C SER A 383 14.60 5.95 2.94
N GLU A 384 14.65 5.36 4.13
CA GLU A 384 15.49 5.76 5.24
C GLU A 384 16.39 4.61 5.68
N SER A 385 17.59 4.97 6.11
CA SER A 385 18.53 4.05 6.75
C SER A 385 18.67 4.45 8.22
N LEU A 386 18.26 3.56 9.12
CA LEU A 386 18.42 3.75 10.55
C LEU A 386 18.95 2.44 11.18
N GLU A 387 20.20 2.45 11.60
CA GLU A 387 20.80 1.29 12.27
C GLU A 387 20.00 0.93 13.53
N GLY A 388 19.62 -0.34 13.65
CA GLY A 388 18.85 -0.83 14.78
C GLY A 388 17.41 -0.33 14.82
N ALA A 389 16.80 0.04 13.68
CA ALA A 389 15.40 0.42 13.62
C ALA A 389 14.50 -0.72 14.10
N THR A 390 13.70 -0.44 15.14
CA THR A 390 12.77 -1.40 15.75
C THR A 390 11.33 -0.89 15.75
N TYR A 391 11.11 0.35 15.39
CA TYR A 391 9.82 1.02 15.40
C TYR A 391 9.44 1.53 14.02
N LEU A 392 8.19 1.29 13.65
CA LEU A 392 7.52 1.89 12.49
C LEU A 392 6.04 2.04 12.81
N ASP A 393 5.48 3.23 12.60
CA ASP A 393 4.05 3.50 12.54
C ASP A 393 3.80 4.56 11.45
N ALA A 394 2.60 4.61 10.92
CA ALA A 394 2.25 5.58 9.90
C ALA A 394 0.75 5.90 9.94
N TRP A 395 0.44 7.19 9.84
CA TRP A 395 -0.93 7.67 9.79
C TRP A 395 -1.00 9.02 9.06
N GLY A 396 -2.02 9.17 8.21
CA GLY A 396 -2.22 10.40 7.43
C GLY A 396 -0.97 10.78 6.65
N ASP A 397 -0.44 11.97 6.88
CA ASP A 397 0.75 12.48 6.22
C ASP A 397 2.04 12.29 7.04
N THR A 398 2.04 11.42 8.06
CA THR A 398 3.19 11.22 8.95
C THR A 398 3.58 9.75 9.05
N VAL A 399 4.84 9.47 8.76
CA VAL A 399 5.52 8.19 9.02
C VAL A 399 6.47 8.38 10.19
N ILE A 400 6.36 7.52 11.19
CA ILE A 400 7.20 7.55 12.40
C ILE A 400 8.06 6.30 12.42
N TYR A 401 9.36 6.46 12.50
CA TYR A 401 10.30 5.35 12.65
C TYR A 401 11.31 5.64 13.74
N GLY A 402 11.91 4.60 14.30
CA GLY A 402 12.81 4.80 15.43
C GLY A 402 13.68 3.60 15.77
N ALA A 403 14.75 3.88 16.52
CA ALA A 403 15.66 2.91 17.11
C ALA A 403 15.87 3.23 18.59
N GLY A 404 15.62 2.24 19.47
CA GLY A 404 15.66 2.47 20.91
C GLY A 404 14.71 3.58 21.34
N ARG A 405 15.26 4.70 21.82
CA ARG A 405 14.48 5.86 22.28
C ARG A 405 14.51 7.06 21.33
N SER A 406 15.17 6.94 20.20
CA SER A 406 15.22 7.99 19.20
C SER A 406 14.20 7.73 18.11
N TYR A 407 13.28 8.67 17.92
CA TYR A 407 12.19 8.59 16.96
C TYR A 407 12.26 9.76 15.97
N TYR A 408 11.83 9.50 14.75
CA TYR A 408 11.82 10.46 13.66
C TYR A 408 10.46 10.47 12.99
N GLY A 409 9.88 11.65 12.83
CA GLY A 409 8.67 11.86 12.04
C GLY A 409 9.03 12.46 10.69
N ILE A 410 8.56 11.84 9.62
CA ILE A 410 8.71 12.32 8.25
C ILE A 410 7.36 12.31 7.54
N SER A 411 7.25 13.07 6.44
CA SER A 411 6.13 12.89 5.52
C SER A 411 6.35 11.65 4.64
N PRO A 412 5.32 11.10 3.97
CA PRO A 412 5.45 9.94 3.09
C PRO A 412 6.49 10.13 1.97
N ASN A 413 6.75 11.36 1.53
CA ASN A 413 7.80 11.68 0.56
C ASN A 413 9.18 11.90 1.20
N GLY A 414 9.30 11.68 2.51
CA GLY A 414 10.55 11.75 3.26
C GLY A 414 10.96 13.13 3.76
N SER A 415 10.10 14.15 3.67
CA SER A 415 10.42 15.46 4.26
C SER A 415 10.40 15.37 5.79
N PRO A 416 11.49 15.79 6.48
CA PRO A 416 11.56 15.72 7.94
C PRO A 416 10.50 16.62 8.58
N LYS A 417 9.76 16.06 9.55
CA LYS A 417 8.79 16.79 10.37
C LYS A 417 9.34 17.11 11.74
N TRP A 418 9.86 16.10 12.45
CA TRP A 418 10.41 16.28 13.79
C TRP A 418 11.35 15.12 14.17
N GLN A 419 12.16 15.35 15.21
CA GLN A 419 12.98 14.36 15.90
C GLN A 419 12.61 14.34 17.37
N PHE A 420 12.62 13.17 18.00
CA PHE A 420 12.32 12.99 19.40
C PHE A 420 13.28 12.00 20.06
N ASP A 421 14.03 12.48 21.03
CA ASP A 421 14.84 11.64 21.90
C ASP A 421 14.08 11.45 23.21
N ALA A 422 13.45 10.30 23.35
CA ALA A 422 12.56 10.00 24.46
C ALA A 422 13.36 9.70 25.74
N VAL A 423 12.87 10.21 26.87
CA VAL A 423 13.42 9.90 28.19
C VAL A 423 12.94 8.51 28.68
N GLU A 424 11.76 8.12 28.23
CA GLU A 424 11.06 6.91 28.64
C GLU A 424 10.76 6.03 27.41
N ASP A 425 10.42 4.77 27.64
CA ASP A 425 10.01 3.85 26.57
C ASP A 425 8.52 4.01 26.27
N TYR A 426 8.20 4.19 25.01
CA TYR A 426 6.81 4.26 24.53
C TYR A 426 6.49 3.02 23.69
N SER A 427 5.30 2.46 23.92
CA SER A 427 4.80 1.33 23.12
C SER A 427 4.27 1.77 21.77
N ARG A 428 3.77 3.01 21.67
CA ARG A 428 3.24 3.58 20.44
C ARG A 428 3.36 5.10 20.42
N LEU A 429 3.70 5.67 19.25
CA LEU A 429 3.63 7.09 18.97
C LEU A 429 2.68 7.27 17.78
N VAL A 430 1.73 8.19 17.89
CA VAL A 430 0.79 8.50 16.82
C VAL A 430 0.73 10.02 16.63
N ALA A 431 0.85 10.49 15.39
CA ALA A 431 0.74 11.90 15.06
C ALA A 431 -0.69 12.25 14.72
N PHE A 432 -1.19 13.38 15.22
CA PHE A 432 -2.46 13.95 14.77
C PHE A 432 -2.34 14.49 13.34
N GLU A 433 -3.46 14.58 12.64
CA GLU A 433 -3.48 15.04 11.24
C GLU A 433 -3.00 16.50 11.11
N SER A 434 -3.22 17.34 12.12
CA SER A 434 -2.64 18.69 12.19
C SER A 434 -1.11 18.71 12.03
N GLY A 435 -0.45 17.58 12.34
CA GLY A 435 1.01 17.42 12.31
C GLY A 435 1.75 18.14 13.45
N ASP A 436 1.02 18.93 14.26
CA ASP A 436 1.59 19.73 15.34
C ASP A 436 1.64 19.01 16.68
N THR A 437 0.86 17.94 16.83
CA THR A 437 0.74 17.16 18.08
C THR A 437 1.01 15.68 17.84
N VAL A 438 1.71 15.06 18.77
CA VAL A 438 1.99 13.62 18.81
C VAL A 438 1.54 13.08 20.17
N ALA A 439 0.75 12.01 20.14
CA ALA A 439 0.42 11.25 21.34
C ALA A 439 1.40 10.08 21.47
N ALA A 440 1.95 9.88 22.66
CA ALA A 440 2.85 8.77 22.97
C ALA A 440 2.25 7.92 24.08
N VAL A 441 2.06 6.63 23.77
CA VAL A 441 1.42 5.65 24.65
C VAL A 441 2.50 4.88 25.40
N ARG A 442 2.31 4.74 26.70
CA ARG A 442 3.07 3.83 27.56
C ARG A 442 2.12 3.12 28.53
N ASN A 443 2.62 2.22 29.35
CA ASN A 443 1.80 1.47 30.30
C ASN A 443 0.92 2.40 31.16
N GLY A 444 -0.39 2.33 30.93
CA GLY A 444 -1.39 3.06 31.70
C GLY A 444 -1.47 4.57 31.49
N GLU A 445 -0.76 5.12 30.48
CA GLU A 445 -0.70 6.57 30.26
C GLU A 445 -0.54 6.93 28.78
N ILE A 446 -1.22 8.01 28.37
CA ILE A 446 -0.98 8.69 27.10
C ILE A 446 -0.42 10.08 27.40
N GLY A 447 0.81 10.33 26.98
CA GLY A 447 1.43 11.65 27.01
C GLY A 447 1.24 12.38 25.69
N TYR A 448 1.08 13.68 25.73
CA TYR A 448 0.94 14.53 24.56
C TYR A 448 2.19 15.38 24.38
N PHE A 449 2.61 15.54 23.14
CA PHE A 449 3.82 16.28 22.76
C PHE A 449 3.47 17.24 21.63
N LYS A 450 3.94 18.48 21.74
CA LYS A 450 3.80 19.47 20.67
C LYS A 450 5.09 19.56 19.86
N VAL A 451 4.96 19.68 18.55
CA VAL A 451 6.07 19.97 17.64
C VAL A 451 6.50 21.43 17.85
N SER A 452 7.76 21.65 18.16
CA SER A 452 8.33 22.97 18.42
C SER A 452 9.71 23.13 17.79
N ILE A 453 10.14 24.38 17.55
CA ILE A 453 11.47 24.66 16.98
C ILE A 453 12.53 24.37 18.06
N LYS A 454 13.56 23.64 17.69
CA LYS A 454 14.70 23.36 18.58
C LYS A 454 15.35 24.65 19.06
N GLY A 455 15.32 24.92 20.36
CA GLY A 455 15.90 26.12 20.98
C GLY A 455 14.93 27.28 21.24
N ALA A 456 13.62 27.13 20.91
CA ALA A 456 12.64 28.20 21.20
C ALA A 456 12.24 28.29 22.69
N THR A 457 12.60 27.30 23.51
CA THR A 457 12.17 27.17 24.91
C THR A 457 12.90 28.06 25.91
N GLU A 458 14.01 28.72 25.52
CA GLU A 458 14.76 29.59 26.45
C GLU A 458 14.28 31.04 26.45
N ALA A 459 13.44 31.47 25.52
CA ALA A 459 13.06 32.88 25.33
C ALA A 459 11.69 33.26 25.94
N GLU A 460 10.86 32.31 26.40
CA GLU A 460 9.53 32.63 26.98
C GLU A 460 9.50 32.65 28.51
N ASN A 461 10.64 32.38 29.18
CA ASN A 461 10.78 32.41 30.65
C ASN A 461 11.74 33.48 31.17
N GLU A 462 12.12 34.50 30.38
CA GLU A 462 12.70 35.77 30.85
C GLU A 462 11.65 36.89 30.64
#